data_6e62a0b5aebde9f0c39691bfc0e86e77
#
_entry.id   6e62a0b5aebde9f0c39691bfc0e86e77
#
_cell.length_a   1.000
_cell.length_b   1.000
_cell.length_c   1.000
_cell.angle_alpha   90.00
_cell.angle_beta   90.00
_cell.angle_gamma   90.00
#
_symmetry.space_group_name_H-M   'P 1'
#
loop_
_entity.id
_entity.type
_entity.pdbx_description
1 polymer ?
#
loop_
_entity_poly.entity_id
_entity_poly.type
_entity_poly.pdbx_seq_one_letter_code
_entity_poly.pdbx_strand_id
1 'polypeptide(L)'
;PVAFDIRSGDLMRKVRVRRSANLVLFVVDGSWSMAVAERMTATKGAILSLLTDAYQRRDRVGLIVFQKNKATTVLPPTNSVVLAQRALADIPVGGKTPLSAGLQAAYELVQREKILHPDVVPLVIILTDGAGNVSMGNMPPQDEANFVAERIAEEKIHCVVVNMEHEAFDQGLACDLAKHLDSPCY
;
A
#
# COMPACT_ATOMS: atom_id res chain seq x y z
N PRO A 1 -10.64 -62.13 -1.45
CA PRO A 1 -11.00 -60.76 -1.08
C PRO A 1 -10.01 -60.29 0.02
N VAL A 2 -9.20 -59.31 -0.26
CA VAL A 2 -8.30 -58.72 0.74
C VAL A 2 -9.16 -57.83 1.59
N ALA A 3 -9.33 -58.19 2.88
CA ALA A 3 -10.04 -57.34 3.83
C ALA A 3 -9.19 -56.14 4.12
N PHE A 4 -9.69 -54.95 3.81
CA PHE A 4 -9.04 -53.68 4.10
C PHE A 4 -9.37 -53.34 5.57
N ASP A 5 -8.40 -53.54 6.47
CA ASP A 5 -8.51 -53.22 7.88
C ASP A 5 -7.87 -51.85 8.13
N ILE A 6 -8.72 -50.78 8.19
CA ILE A 6 -8.27 -49.40 8.48
C ILE A 6 -8.18 -49.23 9.99
N ARG A 7 -6.94 -49.06 10.50
CA ARG A 7 -6.67 -48.79 11.91
C ARG A 7 -6.70 -47.30 12.20
N SER A 8 -7.02 -46.89 13.43
CA SER A 8 -7.01 -45.46 13.83
C SER A 8 -5.68 -44.76 13.57
N GLY A 9 -4.54 -45.49 13.53
CA GLY A 9 -3.24 -44.96 13.19
C GLY A 9 -3.05 -44.65 11.69
N ASP A 10 -3.91 -45.17 10.82
CA ASP A 10 -3.84 -44.94 9.37
C ASP A 10 -4.56 -43.63 8.98
N LEU A 11 -5.30 -43.04 9.95
CA LEU A 11 -6.01 -41.78 9.74
C LEU A 11 -5.05 -40.59 9.85
N MET A 12 -4.59 -40.10 8.71
CA MET A 12 -3.78 -38.90 8.64
C MET A 12 -4.66 -37.66 8.52
N ARG A 13 -4.53 -36.72 9.47
CA ARG A 13 -5.15 -35.40 9.36
C ARG A 13 -4.36 -34.59 8.35
N LYS A 14 -4.99 -34.20 7.24
CA LYS A 14 -4.40 -33.27 6.28
C LYS A 14 -4.24 -31.89 6.92
N VAL A 15 -3.05 -31.57 7.42
CA VAL A 15 -2.70 -30.21 7.86
C VAL A 15 -2.39 -29.40 6.60
N ARG A 16 -3.33 -28.54 6.20
CA ARG A 16 -3.06 -27.53 5.17
C ARG A 16 -2.25 -26.42 5.81
N VAL A 17 -0.96 -26.39 5.54
CA VAL A 17 -0.16 -25.19 5.80
C VAL A 17 -0.61 -24.15 4.79
N ARG A 18 -1.50 -23.25 5.22
CA ARG A 18 -1.80 -22.04 4.44
C ARG A 18 -0.57 -21.16 4.54
N ARG A 19 0.11 -20.93 3.44
CA ARG A 19 1.09 -19.84 3.37
C ARG A 19 0.28 -18.55 3.42
N SER A 20 0.53 -17.72 4.42
CA SER A 20 0.04 -16.36 4.48
C SER A 20 0.50 -15.67 3.20
N ALA A 21 -0.42 -15.14 2.42
CA ALA A 21 -0.09 -14.29 1.30
C ALA A 21 0.07 -12.87 1.85
N ASN A 22 1.21 -12.22 1.59
CA ASN A 22 1.38 -10.83 1.96
C ASN A 22 0.59 -9.93 1.00
N LEU A 23 0.17 -8.78 1.48
CA LEU A 23 -0.36 -7.70 0.66
C LEU A 23 0.63 -6.54 0.71
N VAL A 24 1.22 -6.19 -0.41
CA VAL A 24 2.02 -4.97 -0.56
C VAL A 24 1.15 -3.92 -1.24
N LEU A 25 0.80 -2.87 -0.51
CA LEU A 25 -0.04 -1.79 -1.01
C LEU A 25 0.79 -0.53 -1.17
N PHE A 26 0.94 -0.07 -2.41
CA PHE A 26 1.55 1.22 -2.70
C PHE A 26 0.50 2.32 -2.66
N VAL A 27 0.84 3.41 -1.97
CA VAL A 27 0.04 4.63 -1.87
C VAL A 27 0.91 5.77 -2.37
N VAL A 28 0.61 6.24 -3.57
CA VAL A 28 1.51 7.11 -4.33
C VAL A 28 0.89 8.48 -4.51
N ASP A 29 1.64 9.50 -4.16
CA ASP A 29 1.30 10.87 -4.48
C ASP A 29 1.42 11.11 -5.99
N GLY A 30 0.33 11.50 -6.63
CA GLY A 30 0.29 11.83 -8.06
C GLY A 30 0.35 13.35 -8.32
N SER A 31 0.47 14.19 -7.27
CA SER A 31 0.43 15.65 -7.39
C SER A 31 1.70 16.27 -7.99
N TRP A 32 2.73 15.48 -8.19
CA TRP A 32 4.08 15.90 -8.50
C TRP A 32 4.22 16.75 -9.76
N SER A 33 5.14 17.74 -9.70
CA SER A 33 5.53 18.54 -10.84
C SER A 33 6.41 17.75 -11.82
N MET A 34 6.57 18.25 -13.07
CA MET A 34 7.35 17.59 -14.11
C MET A 34 8.82 17.32 -13.73
N ALA A 35 9.40 18.09 -12.81
CA ALA A 35 10.76 17.85 -12.30
C ALA A 35 10.89 16.51 -11.53
N VAL A 36 9.78 15.91 -11.14
CA VAL A 36 9.70 14.63 -10.42
C VAL A 36 9.40 13.46 -11.37
N ALA A 37 9.19 13.70 -12.66
CA ALA A 37 8.91 12.66 -13.65
C ALA A 37 10.02 11.58 -13.71
N GLU A 38 11.28 11.94 -13.48
CA GLU A 38 12.39 10.99 -13.42
C GLU A 38 12.25 10.07 -12.18
N ARG A 39 11.85 10.62 -11.03
CA ARG A 39 11.61 9.83 -9.81
C ARG A 39 10.41 8.92 -9.97
N MET A 40 9.36 9.38 -10.66
CA MET A 40 8.20 8.53 -10.99
C MET A 40 8.63 7.33 -11.83
N THR A 41 9.57 7.49 -12.76
CA THR A 41 10.12 6.39 -13.55
C THR A 41 10.87 5.39 -12.67
N ALA A 42 11.70 5.86 -11.75
CA ALA A 42 12.38 5.01 -10.77
C ALA A 42 11.38 4.29 -9.85
N THR A 43 10.37 5.01 -9.37
CA THR A 43 9.29 4.45 -8.53
C THR A 43 8.50 3.38 -9.27
N LYS A 44 8.11 3.62 -10.52
CA LYS A 44 7.46 2.61 -11.38
C LYS A 44 8.35 1.37 -11.55
N GLY A 45 9.64 1.56 -11.74
CA GLY A 45 10.62 0.47 -11.83
C GLY A 45 10.71 -0.33 -10.54
N ALA A 46 10.76 0.33 -9.38
CA ALA A 46 10.79 -0.33 -8.08
C ALA A 46 9.50 -1.13 -7.81
N ILE A 47 8.33 -0.55 -8.11
CA ILE A 47 7.04 -1.23 -7.98
C ILE A 47 7.01 -2.47 -8.88
N LEU A 48 7.47 -2.38 -10.12
CA LEU A 48 7.52 -3.52 -11.05
C LEU A 48 8.48 -4.61 -10.57
N SER A 49 9.63 -4.24 -10.00
CA SER A 49 10.58 -5.20 -9.44
C SER A 49 9.98 -5.95 -8.26
N LEU A 50 9.37 -5.21 -7.31
CA LEU A 50 8.67 -5.81 -6.17
C LEU A 50 7.50 -6.70 -6.59
N LEU A 51 6.78 -6.33 -7.64
CA LEU A 51 5.72 -7.15 -8.23
C LEU A 51 6.23 -8.46 -8.79
N THR A 52 7.39 -8.44 -9.45
CA THR A 52 8.00 -9.65 -9.98
C THR A 52 8.38 -10.61 -8.86
N ASP A 53 8.96 -10.09 -7.78
CA ASP A 53 9.30 -10.87 -6.58
C ASP A 53 8.05 -11.37 -5.85
N ALA A 54 7.03 -10.52 -5.71
CA ALA A 54 5.75 -10.86 -5.09
C ALA A 54 5.03 -11.98 -5.86
N TYR A 55 5.08 -11.96 -7.19
CA TYR A 55 4.52 -13.03 -8.03
C TYR A 55 5.12 -14.38 -7.71
N GLN A 56 6.45 -14.46 -7.54
CA GLN A 56 7.15 -15.70 -7.19
C GLN A 56 6.73 -16.21 -5.80
N ARG A 57 6.42 -15.30 -4.88
CA ARG A 57 6.00 -15.61 -3.50
C ARG A 57 4.50 -15.82 -3.36
N ARG A 58 3.71 -15.58 -4.39
CA ARG A 58 2.23 -15.53 -4.39
C ARG A 58 1.67 -14.40 -3.55
N ASP A 59 2.46 -13.37 -3.29
CA ASP A 59 2.00 -12.16 -2.64
C ASP A 59 1.11 -11.34 -3.60
N ARG A 60 0.26 -10.50 -3.03
CA ARG A 60 -0.63 -9.63 -3.80
C ARG A 60 -0.13 -8.21 -3.71
N VAL A 61 -0.22 -7.49 -4.80
CA VAL A 61 0.19 -6.08 -4.87
C VAL A 61 -0.98 -5.23 -5.30
N GLY A 62 -1.17 -4.10 -4.63
CA GLY A 62 -2.15 -3.08 -4.96
C GLY A 62 -1.50 -1.71 -5.12
N LEU A 63 -2.19 -0.80 -5.82
CA LEU A 63 -1.75 0.57 -6.04
C LEU A 63 -2.91 1.53 -5.88
N ILE A 64 -2.73 2.49 -4.99
CA ILE A 64 -3.58 3.66 -4.83
C ILE A 64 -2.77 4.88 -5.28
N VAL A 65 -3.39 5.75 -6.08
CA VAL A 65 -2.83 7.06 -6.44
C VAL A 65 -3.77 8.14 -5.92
N PHE A 66 -3.23 9.11 -5.21
CA PHE A 66 -3.99 10.26 -4.75
C PHE A 66 -3.50 11.54 -5.42
N GLN A 67 -4.44 12.32 -5.94
CA GLN A 67 -4.16 13.57 -6.65
C GLN A 67 -5.42 14.40 -6.83
N LYS A 68 -5.28 15.68 -7.12
CA LYS A 68 -6.38 16.63 -7.29
C LYS A 68 -7.24 16.68 -6.01
N ASN A 69 -8.37 15.98 -5.98
CA ASN A 69 -9.32 16.01 -4.86
C ASN A 69 -9.70 14.59 -4.38
N LYS A 70 -9.05 13.55 -4.88
CA LYS A 70 -9.44 12.17 -4.56
C LYS A 70 -8.26 11.19 -4.59
N ALA A 71 -8.46 10.07 -3.91
CA ALA A 71 -7.66 8.86 -4.09
C ALA A 71 -8.39 7.87 -5.02
N THR A 72 -7.64 7.14 -5.81
CA THR A 72 -8.17 6.14 -6.74
C THR A 72 -7.34 4.87 -6.65
N THR A 73 -8.00 3.73 -6.47
CA THR A 73 -7.35 2.42 -6.58
C THR A 73 -7.11 2.13 -8.06
N VAL A 74 -5.89 2.40 -8.51
CA VAL A 74 -5.47 2.19 -9.90
C VAL A 74 -5.23 0.70 -10.18
N LEU A 75 -4.70 -0.01 -9.18
CA LEU A 75 -4.51 -1.45 -9.22
C LEU A 75 -5.16 -2.09 -7.98
N PRO A 76 -6.28 -2.79 -8.12
CA PRO A 76 -6.80 -3.64 -7.05
C PRO A 76 -5.79 -4.74 -6.69
N PRO A 77 -5.76 -5.22 -5.43
CA PRO A 77 -4.84 -6.27 -5.00
C PRO A 77 -4.83 -7.48 -5.92
N THR A 78 -3.71 -7.70 -6.60
CA THR A 78 -3.53 -8.74 -7.59
C THR A 78 -2.12 -9.33 -7.52
N ASN A 79 -1.95 -10.53 -8.04
CA ASN A 79 -0.63 -11.14 -8.30
C ASN A 79 -0.27 -11.11 -9.81
N SER A 80 -1.03 -10.41 -10.63
CA SER A 80 -0.79 -10.30 -12.07
C SER A 80 0.17 -9.17 -12.41
N VAL A 81 1.39 -9.51 -12.79
CA VAL A 81 2.42 -8.55 -13.25
C VAL A 81 1.92 -7.75 -14.46
N VAL A 82 1.17 -8.38 -15.37
CA VAL A 82 0.64 -7.72 -16.57
C VAL A 82 -0.36 -6.63 -16.25
N LEU A 83 -1.26 -6.87 -15.28
CA LEU A 83 -2.22 -5.85 -14.85
C LEU A 83 -1.50 -4.68 -14.18
N ALA A 84 -0.48 -4.96 -13.39
CA ALA A 84 0.30 -3.94 -12.72
C ALA A 84 1.10 -3.08 -13.70
N GLN A 85 1.73 -3.68 -14.70
CA GLN A 85 2.43 -2.93 -15.76
C GLN A 85 1.49 -1.95 -16.47
N ARG A 86 0.28 -2.40 -16.84
CA ARG A 86 -0.72 -1.53 -17.45
C ARG A 86 -1.17 -0.40 -16.52
N ALA A 87 -1.46 -0.71 -15.26
CA ALA A 87 -1.90 0.28 -14.28
C ALA A 87 -0.81 1.34 -14.03
N LEU A 88 0.47 0.95 -14.00
CA LEU A 88 1.59 1.86 -13.80
C LEU A 88 1.91 2.74 -15.02
N ALA A 89 1.57 2.27 -16.22
CA ALA A 89 1.80 3.04 -17.46
C ALA A 89 0.98 4.35 -17.45
N ASP A 90 -0.27 4.28 -16.99
CA ASP A 90 -1.27 5.35 -17.14
C ASP A 90 -1.50 6.14 -15.83
N ILE A 91 -0.53 6.18 -14.90
CA ILE A 91 -0.67 7.00 -13.70
C ILE A 91 -0.70 8.48 -14.11
N PRO A 92 -1.82 9.16 -13.89
CA PRO A 92 -1.91 10.59 -14.15
C PRO A 92 -1.05 11.34 -13.13
N VAL A 93 -0.43 12.43 -13.54
CA VAL A 93 0.43 13.26 -12.68
C VAL A 93 -0.05 14.71 -12.65
N GLY A 94 0.17 15.37 -11.51
CA GLY A 94 -0.10 16.79 -11.31
C GLY A 94 -1.41 17.09 -10.57
N GLY A 95 -1.44 18.27 -9.96
CA GLY A 95 -2.58 18.79 -9.22
C GLY A 95 -2.34 18.92 -7.73
N LYS A 96 -3.40 18.88 -6.94
CA LYS A 96 -3.37 18.99 -5.48
C LYS A 96 -3.10 17.65 -4.82
N THR A 97 -2.74 17.67 -3.53
CA THR A 97 -2.34 16.52 -2.72
C THR A 97 -3.40 16.20 -1.65
N PRO A 98 -4.41 15.38 -1.95
CA PRO A 98 -5.38 14.89 -0.96
C PRO A 98 -4.79 13.72 -0.14
N LEU A 99 -3.78 14.00 0.69
CA LEU A 99 -3.03 13.00 1.45
C LEU A 99 -3.94 12.19 2.37
N SER A 100 -4.85 12.86 3.10
CA SER A 100 -5.84 12.21 3.97
C SER A 100 -6.72 11.21 3.20
N ALA A 101 -7.15 11.57 1.98
CA ALA A 101 -7.93 10.66 1.14
C ALA A 101 -7.11 9.45 0.67
N GLY A 102 -5.82 9.64 0.40
CA GLY A 102 -4.89 8.55 0.07
C GLY A 102 -4.76 7.55 1.21
N LEU A 103 -4.52 8.04 2.42
CA LEU A 103 -4.43 7.23 3.64
C LEU A 103 -5.74 6.53 3.98
N GLN A 104 -6.87 7.24 3.88
CA GLN A 104 -8.19 6.66 4.13
C GLN A 104 -8.51 5.53 3.14
N ALA A 105 -8.23 5.72 1.86
CA ALA A 105 -8.43 4.68 0.85
C ALA A 105 -7.55 3.45 1.10
N ALA A 106 -6.31 3.65 1.57
CA ALA A 106 -5.42 2.57 1.95
C ALA A 106 -5.96 1.79 3.16
N TYR A 107 -6.41 2.51 4.18
CA TYR A 107 -7.04 1.92 5.37
C TYR A 107 -8.24 1.05 4.99
N GLU A 108 -9.18 1.58 4.22
CA GLU A 108 -10.39 0.87 3.80
C GLU A 108 -10.07 -0.39 2.97
N LEU A 109 -9.09 -0.28 2.05
CA LEU A 109 -8.67 -1.40 1.23
C LEU A 109 -8.03 -2.50 2.09
N VAL A 110 -7.16 -2.15 3.03
CA VAL A 110 -6.54 -3.10 3.96
C VAL A 110 -7.60 -3.79 4.84
N GLN A 111 -8.56 -3.05 5.38
CA GLN A 111 -9.64 -3.63 6.18
C GLN A 111 -10.47 -4.62 5.36
N ARG A 112 -10.82 -4.26 4.13
CA ARG A 112 -11.53 -5.16 3.21
C ARG A 112 -10.72 -6.44 2.93
N GLU A 113 -9.43 -6.31 2.70
CA GLU A 113 -8.56 -7.47 2.44
C GLU A 113 -8.41 -8.37 3.67
N LYS A 114 -8.32 -7.80 4.88
CA LYS A 114 -8.33 -8.58 6.13
C LYS A 114 -9.62 -9.39 6.32
N ILE A 115 -10.78 -8.84 5.90
CA ILE A 115 -12.06 -9.55 5.95
C ILE A 115 -12.08 -10.70 4.94
N LEU A 116 -11.63 -10.47 3.70
CA LEU A 116 -11.64 -11.46 2.63
C LEU A 116 -10.57 -12.55 2.83
N HIS A 117 -9.45 -12.18 3.43
CA HIS A 117 -8.26 -13.00 3.64
C HIS A 117 -7.74 -12.82 5.07
N PRO A 118 -8.32 -13.48 6.09
CA PRO A 118 -7.99 -13.26 7.50
C PRO A 118 -6.51 -13.48 7.85
N ASP A 119 -5.81 -14.29 7.05
CA ASP A 119 -4.38 -14.62 7.25
C ASP A 119 -3.46 -13.64 6.48
N VAL A 120 -3.99 -12.56 5.86
CA VAL A 120 -3.19 -11.60 5.09
C VAL A 120 -2.36 -10.73 6.03
N VAL A 121 -1.09 -10.53 5.69
CA VAL A 121 -0.21 -9.57 6.36
C VAL A 121 -0.02 -8.38 5.44
N PRO A 122 -0.66 -7.23 5.73
CA PRO A 122 -0.54 -6.04 4.91
C PRO A 122 0.75 -5.27 5.24
N LEU A 123 1.41 -4.79 4.20
CA LEU A 123 2.47 -3.78 4.23
C LEU A 123 2.04 -2.63 3.33
N VAL A 124 1.93 -1.43 3.88
CA VAL A 124 1.58 -0.21 3.14
C VAL A 124 2.83 0.63 2.92
N ILE A 125 3.17 0.90 1.66
CA ILE A 125 4.31 1.73 1.28
C ILE A 125 3.77 3.04 0.73
N ILE A 126 4.04 4.13 1.46
CA ILE A 126 3.53 5.46 1.17
C ILE A 126 4.66 6.28 0.56
N LEU A 127 4.46 6.76 -0.67
CA LEU A 127 5.42 7.58 -1.41
C LEU A 127 4.84 8.98 -1.53
N THR A 128 5.37 9.93 -0.73
CA THR A 128 4.85 11.30 -0.62
C THR A 128 5.95 12.24 -0.10
N ASP A 129 5.78 13.54 -0.29
CA ASP A 129 6.54 14.58 0.40
C ASP A 129 5.95 14.92 1.79
N GLY A 130 4.79 14.33 2.12
CA GLY A 130 4.09 14.54 3.37
C GLY A 130 3.19 15.78 3.40
N ALA A 131 3.18 16.60 2.36
CA ALA A 131 2.39 17.82 2.32
C ALA A 131 0.95 17.56 1.84
N GLY A 132 0.00 17.51 2.76
CA GLY A 132 -1.43 17.49 2.46
C GLY A 132 -1.97 18.90 2.24
N ASN A 133 -2.65 19.14 1.11
CA ASN A 133 -3.25 20.47 0.81
C ASN A 133 -4.74 20.41 0.45
N VAL A 134 -5.36 19.25 0.53
CA VAL A 134 -6.81 19.03 0.35
C VAL A 134 -7.31 18.14 1.46
N SER A 135 -8.36 18.59 2.16
CA SER A 135 -9.08 17.77 3.14
C SER A 135 -10.32 17.12 2.53
N MET A 136 -10.75 16.02 3.12
CA MET A 136 -12.03 15.37 2.81
C MET A 136 -13.20 16.05 3.55
N GLY A 137 -12.90 16.65 4.72
CA GLY A 137 -13.89 17.27 5.61
C GLY A 137 -13.57 18.74 5.91
N ASN A 138 -13.80 19.14 7.15
CA ASN A 138 -13.64 20.51 7.62
C ASN A 138 -12.36 20.73 8.44
N MET A 139 -11.53 19.72 8.62
CA MET A 139 -10.25 19.82 9.31
C MET A 139 -9.18 20.42 8.38
N PRO A 140 -8.15 21.09 8.93
CA PRO A 140 -6.98 21.43 8.14
C PRO A 140 -6.40 20.17 7.48
N PRO A 141 -5.92 20.25 6.21
CA PRO A 141 -5.54 19.06 5.45
C PRO A 141 -4.46 18.20 6.14
N GLN A 142 -3.49 18.84 6.77
CA GLN A 142 -2.40 18.14 7.45
C GLN A 142 -2.89 17.45 8.73
N ASP A 143 -3.72 18.13 9.52
CA ASP A 143 -4.30 17.56 10.76
C ASP A 143 -5.20 16.37 10.43
N GLU A 144 -5.98 16.47 9.36
CA GLU A 144 -6.82 15.36 8.89
C GLU A 144 -5.96 14.17 8.44
N ALA A 145 -4.86 14.41 7.73
CA ALA A 145 -3.94 13.35 7.33
C ALA A 145 -3.31 12.66 8.55
N ASN A 146 -2.86 13.44 9.54
CA ASN A 146 -2.29 12.92 10.78
C ASN A 146 -3.31 12.09 11.57
N PHE A 147 -4.55 12.55 11.65
CA PHE A 147 -5.65 11.81 12.30
C PHE A 147 -5.90 10.43 11.63
N VAL A 148 -5.90 10.38 10.30
CA VAL A 148 -6.04 9.09 9.59
C VAL A 148 -4.80 8.21 9.79
N ALA A 149 -3.61 8.80 9.84
CA ALA A 149 -2.36 8.10 10.11
C ALA A 149 -2.35 7.43 11.49
N GLU A 150 -2.76 8.14 12.53
CA GLU A 150 -2.90 7.61 13.90
C GLU A 150 -3.88 6.43 13.94
N ARG A 151 -4.99 6.53 13.24
CA ARG A 151 -5.96 5.43 13.13
C ARG A 151 -5.36 4.18 12.46
N ILE A 152 -4.51 4.36 11.44
CA ILE A 152 -3.79 3.26 10.80
C ILE A 152 -2.81 2.61 11.79
N ALA A 153 -2.11 3.42 12.58
CA ALA A 153 -1.18 2.94 13.61
C ALA A 153 -1.89 2.16 14.73
N GLU A 154 -3.04 2.65 15.22
CA GLU A 154 -3.87 1.95 16.23
C GLU A 154 -4.28 0.54 15.77
N GLU A 155 -4.56 0.37 14.49
CA GLU A 155 -4.88 -0.93 13.87
C GLU A 155 -3.66 -1.82 13.60
N LYS A 156 -2.46 -1.35 13.99
CA LYS A 156 -1.18 -2.05 13.82
C LYS A 156 -0.92 -2.50 12.38
N ILE A 157 -1.29 -1.66 11.43
CA ILE A 157 -1.00 -1.87 10.02
C ILE A 157 0.46 -1.45 9.78
N HIS A 158 1.28 -2.38 9.29
CA HIS A 158 2.67 -2.07 8.98
C HIS A 158 2.76 -1.09 7.82
N CYS A 159 3.38 0.05 8.08
CA CYS A 159 3.60 1.09 7.10
C CYS A 159 5.09 1.39 6.92
N VAL A 160 5.43 1.94 5.77
CA VAL A 160 6.74 2.52 5.45
C VAL A 160 6.48 3.81 4.69
N VAL A 161 7.08 4.90 5.13
CA VAL A 161 7.02 6.18 4.40
C VAL A 161 8.32 6.36 3.63
N VAL A 162 8.21 6.64 2.35
CA VAL A 162 9.33 7.00 1.48
C VAL A 162 9.18 8.48 1.14
N ASN A 163 10.11 9.28 1.66
CA ASN A 163 10.13 10.71 1.38
C ASN A 163 10.54 10.97 -0.07
N MET A 164 9.66 11.62 -0.81
CA MET A 164 9.86 11.95 -2.20
C MET A 164 10.35 13.39 -2.41
N GLU A 165 10.55 14.16 -1.34
CA GLU A 165 11.09 15.50 -1.41
C GLU A 165 12.61 15.48 -1.67
N HIS A 166 13.10 16.54 -2.33
CA HIS A 166 14.53 16.70 -2.53
C HIS A 166 15.17 17.21 -1.23
N GLU A 167 16.31 16.64 -0.83
CA GLU A 167 17.02 16.98 0.40
C GLU A 167 17.18 18.50 0.64
N ALA A 168 17.38 19.29 -0.45
CA ALA A 168 17.55 20.73 -0.36
C ALA A 168 16.26 21.49 0.01
N PHE A 169 15.08 20.88 -0.10
CA PHE A 169 13.77 21.49 0.14
C PHE A 169 12.96 20.74 1.18
N ASP A 170 13.50 19.67 1.74
CA ASP A 170 12.83 18.80 2.69
C ASP A 170 12.41 19.58 3.94
N GLN A 171 11.09 19.66 4.15
CA GLN A 171 10.48 20.28 5.32
C GLN A 171 10.24 19.27 6.44
N GLY A 172 10.59 18.00 6.24
CA GLY A 172 10.42 16.92 7.21
C GLY A 172 8.97 16.43 7.37
N LEU A 173 8.05 16.88 6.52
CA LEU A 173 6.63 16.53 6.62
C LEU A 173 6.36 15.03 6.41
N ALA A 174 7.10 14.39 5.51
CA ALA A 174 7.00 12.95 5.29
C ALA A 174 7.43 12.16 6.55
N CYS A 175 8.52 12.57 7.18
CA CYS A 175 8.99 11.94 8.41
C CYS A 175 8.11 12.27 9.62
N ASP A 176 7.43 13.41 9.62
CA ASP A 176 6.43 13.74 10.64
C ASP A 176 5.18 12.86 10.49
N LEU A 177 4.69 12.68 9.27
CA LEU A 177 3.63 11.70 8.96
C LEU A 177 4.01 10.28 9.40
N ALA A 178 5.26 9.87 9.18
CA ALA A 178 5.75 8.56 9.60
C ALA A 178 5.69 8.35 11.12
N LYS A 179 5.90 9.40 11.92
CA LYS A 179 5.73 9.33 13.39
C LYS A 179 4.28 9.04 13.78
N HIS A 180 3.30 9.71 13.13
CA HIS A 180 1.89 9.45 13.36
C HIS A 180 1.45 8.04 12.91
N LEU A 181 2.14 7.47 11.93
CA LEU A 181 1.94 6.09 11.47
C LEU A 181 2.67 5.03 12.31
N ASP A 182 3.48 5.43 13.30
CA ASP A 182 4.40 4.54 14.04
C ASP A 182 5.25 3.69 13.06
N SER A 183 5.85 4.35 12.07
CA SER A 183 6.52 3.72 10.94
C SER A 183 7.87 4.35 10.60
N PRO A 184 8.79 3.58 9.95
CA PRO A 184 10.04 4.16 9.45
C PRO A 184 9.80 5.14 8.30
N CYS A 185 10.69 6.14 8.21
CA CYS A 185 10.79 7.12 7.12
C CYS A 185 12.15 6.95 6.43
N TYR A 186 12.16 6.86 5.10
CA TYR A 186 13.35 6.72 4.26
C TYR A 186 13.41 7.82 3.20
#